data_bbafdcd02baeb09e462bcbf5d64a0ee3
#
_entry.id   bbafdcd02baeb09e462bcbf5d64a0ee3
#
_cell.length_a   1.000
_cell.length_b   1.000
_cell.length_c   1.000
_cell.angle_alpha   90.00
_cell.angle_beta   90.00
_cell.angle_gamma   90.00
#
_symmetry.space_group_name_H-M   'P 1'
#
loop_
_entity.id
_entity.type
_entity.pdbx_description
1 polymer ?
#
loop_
_entity_poly.entity_id
_entity_poly.type
_entity_poly.pdbx_seq_one_letter_code
_entity_poly.pdbx_strand_id
1 'polypeptide(L)'
;MSNTSSNLIKLVLTELGCNQQELAKELKVSPAQVSKWKSGEHMSDDMSQRLTVLANIGSFDPDFVCSTGGLEQSKQWYKLICQIAESALGNSETGYDTPPLQDEEDSRMELCWQTIYAIEKLGVEIPQEFPTPNHKNLVKIPQNTVKHIVPGKAYGRRSNRNRVK
;
A
#
# COMPACT_ATOMS: atom_id res chain seq x y z
N MET A 1 -0.96 -13.14 0.86
CA MET A 1 -0.84 -13.48 -0.58
C MET A 1 -1.53 -12.36 -1.33
N SER A 2 -0.84 -11.74 -2.29
CA SER A 2 -1.41 -10.72 -3.17
C SER A 2 -2.59 -11.32 -3.94
N ASN A 3 -3.70 -10.60 -4.02
CA ASN A 3 -4.91 -11.05 -4.71
C ASN A 3 -5.18 -10.16 -5.94
N THR A 4 -4.09 -9.79 -6.60
CA THR A 4 -4.04 -8.80 -7.69
C THR A 4 -5.06 -9.08 -8.80
N SER A 5 -5.18 -10.34 -9.24
CA SER A 5 -6.21 -10.72 -10.24
C SER A 5 -7.62 -10.41 -9.77
N SER A 6 -7.95 -10.76 -8.52
CA SER A 6 -9.29 -10.49 -7.95
C SER A 6 -9.55 -8.99 -7.83
N ASN A 7 -8.55 -8.23 -7.39
CA ASN A 7 -8.66 -6.79 -7.20
C ASN A 7 -8.78 -6.05 -8.55
N LEU A 8 -8.01 -6.45 -9.57
CA LEU A 8 -8.18 -5.93 -10.93
C LEU A 8 -9.59 -6.15 -11.46
N ILE A 9 -10.14 -7.36 -11.33
CA ILE A 9 -11.52 -7.64 -11.78
C ILE A 9 -12.52 -6.74 -11.04
N LYS A 10 -12.37 -6.55 -9.72
CA LYS A 10 -13.27 -5.66 -8.94
C LYS A 10 -13.19 -4.21 -9.45
N LEU A 11 -11.98 -3.71 -9.65
CA LEU A 11 -11.76 -2.33 -10.12
C LEU A 11 -12.39 -2.11 -11.50
N VAL A 12 -12.15 -3.02 -12.44
CA VAL A 12 -12.73 -2.91 -13.79
C VAL A 12 -14.25 -2.97 -13.78
N LEU A 13 -14.85 -3.89 -13.01
CA LEU A 13 -16.30 -3.97 -12.90
C LEU A 13 -16.90 -2.70 -12.32
N THR A 14 -16.21 -2.06 -11.36
CA THR A 14 -16.63 -0.80 -10.76
C THR A 14 -16.46 0.37 -11.73
N GLU A 15 -15.33 0.48 -12.40
CA GLU A 15 -15.02 1.56 -13.34
C GLU A 15 -15.96 1.56 -14.55
N LEU A 16 -16.19 0.37 -15.14
CA LEU A 16 -17.08 0.23 -16.30
C LEU A 16 -18.57 0.17 -15.93
N GLY A 17 -18.91 0.02 -14.64
CA GLY A 17 -20.29 -0.16 -14.20
C GLY A 17 -20.96 -1.40 -14.81
N CYS A 18 -20.19 -2.44 -15.13
CA CYS A 18 -20.65 -3.63 -15.84
C CYS A 18 -20.61 -4.89 -14.95
N ASN A 19 -21.34 -5.93 -15.38
CA ASN A 19 -21.30 -7.23 -14.73
C ASN A 19 -20.23 -8.16 -15.32
N GLN A 20 -19.99 -9.31 -14.68
CA GLN A 20 -18.96 -10.27 -15.13
C GLN A 20 -19.21 -10.84 -16.53
N GLN A 21 -20.49 -10.99 -16.95
CA GLN A 21 -20.82 -11.50 -18.27
C GLN A 21 -20.52 -10.48 -19.37
N GLU A 22 -20.77 -9.20 -19.08
CA GLU A 22 -20.45 -8.10 -19.97
C GLU A 22 -18.94 -7.92 -20.10
N LEU A 23 -18.22 -7.98 -18.99
CA LEU A 23 -16.76 -7.96 -18.99
C LEU A 23 -16.17 -9.14 -19.77
N ALA A 24 -16.73 -10.34 -19.62
CA ALA A 24 -16.27 -11.51 -20.37
C ALA A 24 -16.42 -11.32 -21.90
N LYS A 25 -17.53 -10.71 -22.35
CA LYS A 25 -17.75 -10.37 -23.76
C LYS A 25 -16.74 -9.34 -24.26
N GLU A 26 -16.49 -8.30 -23.48
CA GLU A 26 -15.52 -7.24 -23.79
C GLU A 26 -14.10 -7.81 -23.95
N LEU A 27 -13.71 -8.68 -23.03
CA LEU A 27 -12.41 -9.34 -23.04
C LEU A 27 -12.30 -10.49 -24.04
N LYS A 28 -13.43 -10.93 -24.64
CA LYS A 28 -13.53 -12.09 -25.53
C LYS A 28 -13.07 -13.39 -24.84
N VAL A 29 -13.45 -13.56 -23.59
CA VAL A 29 -13.20 -14.76 -22.79
C VAL A 29 -14.49 -15.38 -22.27
N SER A 30 -14.43 -16.58 -21.70
CA SER A 30 -15.60 -17.17 -21.07
C SER A 30 -15.96 -16.50 -19.73
N PRO A 31 -17.23 -16.43 -19.33
CA PRO A 31 -17.61 -15.96 -18.00
C PRO A 31 -16.97 -16.77 -16.87
N ALA A 32 -16.74 -18.07 -17.11
CA ALA A 32 -16.03 -18.94 -16.16
C ALA A 32 -14.59 -18.46 -15.93
N GLN A 33 -13.91 -17.98 -16.96
CA GLN A 33 -12.55 -17.45 -16.83
C GLN A 33 -12.52 -16.17 -15.98
N VAL A 34 -13.46 -15.24 -16.18
CA VAL A 34 -13.59 -14.04 -15.33
C VAL A 34 -13.87 -14.42 -13.89
N SER A 35 -14.72 -15.43 -13.66
CA SER A 35 -15.01 -15.94 -12.32
C SER A 35 -13.76 -16.52 -11.64
N LYS A 36 -12.91 -17.24 -12.36
CA LYS A 36 -11.65 -17.79 -11.87
C LYS A 36 -10.67 -16.67 -11.46
N TRP A 37 -10.49 -15.65 -12.30
CA TRP A 37 -9.67 -14.48 -11.96
C TRP A 37 -10.22 -13.73 -10.75
N LYS A 38 -11.53 -13.56 -10.64
CA LYS A 38 -12.19 -12.98 -9.49
C LYS A 38 -11.96 -13.78 -8.20
N SER A 39 -11.77 -15.10 -8.30
CA SER A 39 -11.40 -15.93 -7.15
C SER A 39 -9.89 -15.96 -6.85
N GLY A 40 -9.09 -15.21 -7.61
CA GLY A 40 -7.65 -15.07 -7.38
C GLY A 40 -6.79 -16.04 -8.19
N GLU A 41 -7.35 -16.73 -9.19
CA GLU A 41 -6.55 -17.56 -10.10
C GLU A 41 -5.58 -16.66 -10.90
N HIS A 42 -4.44 -17.23 -11.26
CA HIS A 42 -3.40 -16.53 -12.01
C HIS A 42 -3.93 -16.02 -13.36
N MET A 43 -3.52 -14.81 -13.70
CA MET A 43 -3.82 -14.13 -14.94
C MET A 43 -2.53 -13.90 -15.72
N SER A 44 -2.57 -13.98 -17.05
CA SER A 44 -1.40 -13.63 -17.86
C SER A 44 -1.09 -12.14 -17.80
N ASP A 45 0.18 -11.79 -17.98
CA ASP A 45 0.64 -10.40 -17.94
C ASP A 45 -0.07 -9.52 -18.98
N ASP A 46 -0.29 -10.04 -20.20
CA ASP A 46 -1.03 -9.32 -21.24
C ASP A 46 -2.46 -9.00 -20.80
N MET A 47 -3.14 -9.97 -20.19
CA MET A 47 -4.50 -9.75 -19.70
C MET A 47 -4.51 -8.81 -18.50
N SER A 48 -3.53 -8.92 -17.61
CA SER A 48 -3.35 -8.01 -16.48
C SER A 48 -3.18 -6.57 -16.94
N GLN A 49 -2.29 -6.32 -17.92
CA GLN A 49 -2.10 -5.00 -18.52
C GLN A 49 -3.37 -4.45 -19.16
N ARG A 50 -4.10 -5.26 -19.92
CA ARG A 50 -5.39 -4.85 -20.51
C ARG A 50 -6.41 -4.45 -19.46
N LEU A 51 -6.50 -5.20 -18.37
CA LEU A 51 -7.41 -4.89 -17.27
C LEU A 51 -6.96 -3.64 -16.49
N THR A 52 -5.67 -3.42 -16.32
CA THR A 52 -5.13 -2.19 -15.71
C THR A 52 -5.54 -0.96 -16.50
N VAL A 53 -5.46 -1.03 -17.82
CA VAL A 53 -5.94 0.06 -18.70
C VAL A 53 -7.46 0.26 -18.58
N LEU A 54 -8.25 -0.83 -18.55
CA LEU A 54 -9.70 -0.76 -18.38
C LEU A 54 -10.13 -0.27 -17.00
N ALA A 55 -9.34 -0.58 -15.96
CA ALA A 55 -9.55 -0.09 -14.61
C ALA A 55 -9.19 1.40 -14.44
N ASN A 56 -8.53 1.99 -15.44
CA ASN A 56 -8.13 3.41 -15.45
C ASN A 56 -7.29 3.82 -14.23
N ILE A 57 -6.49 2.90 -13.69
CA ILE A 57 -5.68 3.14 -12.47
C ILE A 57 -4.25 3.64 -12.76
N GLY A 58 -3.86 3.74 -14.04
CA GLY A 58 -2.53 4.18 -14.44
C GLY A 58 -1.42 3.25 -13.95
N SER A 59 -0.38 3.81 -13.34
CA SER A 59 0.74 3.08 -12.74
C SER A 59 0.49 2.59 -11.31
N PHE A 60 -0.71 2.82 -10.76
CA PHE A 60 -1.02 2.38 -9.40
C PHE A 60 -1.20 0.87 -9.31
N ASP A 61 -0.67 0.29 -8.23
CA ASP A 61 -0.86 -1.12 -7.91
C ASP A 61 -2.33 -1.41 -7.57
N PRO A 62 -2.97 -2.44 -8.17
CA PRO A 62 -4.37 -2.76 -7.93
C PRO A 62 -4.70 -3.11 -6.47
N ASP A 63 -3.78 -3.76 -5.76
CA ASP A 63 -3.97 -4.13 -4.37
C ASP A 63 -3.93 -2.87 -3.49
N PHE A 64 -3.02 -1.94 -3.78
CA PHE A 64 -2.96 -0.63 -3.13
C PHE A 64 -4.24 0.18 -3.35
N VAL A 65 -4.75 0.22 -4.59
CA VAL A 65 -5.99 0.95 -4.92
C VAL A 65 -7.20 0.36 -4.18
N CYS A 66 -7.29 -0.96 -4.10
CA CYS A 66 -8.37 -1.61 -3.35
C CYS A 66 -8.27 -1.38 -1.84
N SER A 67 -7.08 -1.46 -1.27
CA SER A 67 -6.85 -1.29 0.18
C SER A 67 -7.11 0.14 0.65
N THR A 68 -6.88 1.12 -0.20
CA THR A 68 -7.02 2.55 0.15
C THR A 68 -8.37 3.16 -0.22
N GLY A 69 -9.32 2.37 -0.74
CA GLY A 69 -10.68 2.84 -1.03
C GLY A 69 -10.87 3.48 -2.41
N GLY A 70 -10.01 3.15 -3.39
CA GLY A 70 -10.12 3.60 -4.77
C GLY A 70 -9.05 4.61 -5.19
N LEU A 71 -8.97 4.89 -6.49
CA LEU A 71 -7.86 5.62 -7.09
C LEU A 71 -7.62 7.02 -6.48
N GLU A 72 -8.68 7.78 -6.24
CA GLU A 72 -8.53 9.15 -5.69
C GLU A 72 -7.99 9.13 -4.24
N GLN A 73 -8.40 8.15 -3.46
CA GLN A 73 -7.87 7.94 -2.11
C GLN A 73 -6.41 7.49 -2.17
N SER A 74 -6.09 6.57 -3.09
CA SER A 74 -4.73 6.07 -3.32
C SER A 74 -3.75 7.20 -3.63
N LYS A 75 -4.14 8.16 -4.47
CA LYS A 75 -3.30 9.33 -4.78
C LYS A 75 -2.96 10.15 -3.52
N GLN A 76 -3.90 10.28 -2.61
CA GLN A 76 -3.68 11.01 -1.36
C GLN A 76 -2.79 10.24 -0.40
N TRP A 77 -3.01 8.93 -0.25
CA TRP A 77 -2.15 8.05 0.54
C TRP A 77 -0.73 7.98 0.00
N TYR A 78 -0.58 7.84 -1.33
CA TYR A 78 0.72 7.87 -2.00
C TYR A 78 1.49 9.15 -1.66
N LYS A 79 0.84 10.31 -1.82
CA LYS A 79 1.45 11.61 -1.51
C LYS A 79 1.88 11.69 -0.04
N LEU A 80 1.04 11.27 0.89
CA LEU A 80 1.35 11.28 2.33
C LEU A 80 2.54 10.38 2.65
N ILE A 81 2.53 9.13 2.17
CA ILE A 81 3.60 8.16 2.45
C ILE A 81 4.94 8.66 1.90
N CYS A 82 4.97 9.16 0.65
CA CYS A 82 6.18 9.74 0.08
C CYS A 82 6.68 10.94 0.87
N GLN A 83 5.80 11.84 1.30
CA GLN A 83 6.18 12.98 2.15
C GLN A 83 6.76 12.57 3.50
N ILE A 84 6.18 11.54 4.14
CA ILE A 84 6.71 11.00 5.39
C ILE A 84 8.09 10.37 5.16
N ALA A 85 8.27 9.61 4.09
CA ALA A 85 9.55 8.99 3.74
C ALA A 85 10.65 10.04 3.49
N GLU A 86 10.33 11.09 2.72
CA GLU A 86 11.24 12.23 2.47
C GLU A 86 11.60 12.96 3.76
N SER A 87 10.62 13.21 4.64
CA SER A 87 10.88 13.83 5.95
C SER A 87 11.73 12.95 6.85
N ALA A 88 11.49 11.65 6.86
CA ALA A 88 12.27 10.70 7.64
C ALA A 88 13.73 10.67 7.17
N LEU A 89 13.96 10.69 5.85
CA LEU A 89 15.29 10.76 5.28
C LEU A 89 16.03 12.05 5.69
N GLY A 90 15.38 13.20 5.55
CA GLY A 90 15.96 14.50 5.91
C GLY A 90 16.31 14.65 7.40
N ASN A 91 15.63 13.88 8.27
CA ASN A 91 15.85 13.90 9.72
C ASN A 91 16.65 12.69 10.25
N SER A 92 17.12 11.81 9.37
CA SER A 92 17.84 10.59 9.75
C SER A 92 19.29 10.94 10.16
N GLU A 93 19.58 10.84 11.45
CA GLU A 93 20.96 10.95 11.99
C GLU A 93 21.74 9.62 11.85
N THR A 94 21.10 8.55 11.39
CA THR A 94 21.65 7.19 11.46
C THR A 94 22.40 6.77 10.20
N GLY A 95 22.34 7.56 9.12
CA GLY A 95 23.00 7.25 7.85
C GLY A 95 22.41 6.03 7.10
N TYR A 96 21.25 5.55 7.52
CA TYR A 96 20.48 4.57 6.74
C TYR A 96 19.69 5.32 5.68
N ASP A 97 20.30 5.41 4.52
CA ASP A 97 19.65 6.00 3.36
C ASP A 97 18.68 4.98 2.73
N THR A 98 17.47 5.44 2.44
CA THR A 98 16.54 4.75 1.55
C THR A 98 16.43 5.42 0.16
N PRO A 99 17.48 6.16 -0.34
CA PRO A 99 17.42 6.84 -1.63
C PRO A 99 16.98 5.93 -2.78
N PRO A 100 17.47 4.68 -2.87
CA PRO A 100 17.10 3.79 -3.97
C PRO A 100 15.60 3.53 -4.09
N LEU A 101 14.85 3.64 -2.99
CA LEU A 101 13.39 3.46 -2.97
C LEU A 101 12.61 4.73 -3.33
N GLN A 102 13.29 5.87 -3.48
CA GLN A 102 12.65 7.16 -3.72
C GLN A 102 12.86 7.71 -5.13
N ASP A 103 13.93 7.27 -5.80
CA ASP A 103 14.37 7.86 -7.07
C ASP A 103 13.61 7.32 -8.29
N GLU A 104 13.03 6.11 -8.19
CA GLU A 104 12.23 5.50 -9.25
C GLU A 104 10.75 5.48 -8.90
N GLU A 105 9.88 5.76 -9.85
CA GLU A 105 8.42 5.79 -9.65
C GLU A 105 7.89 4.42 -9.21
N ASP A 106 8.42 3.34 -9.80
CA ASP A 106 8.07 1.96 -9.44
C ASP A 106 8.46 1.64 -7.98
N SER A 107 9.63 2.11 -7.54
CA SER A 107 10.10 1.94 -6.16
C SER A 107 9.24 2.69 -5.14
N ARG A 108 8.72 3.87 -5.51
CA ARG A 108 7.79 4.62 -4.68
C ARG A 108 6.44 3.91 -4.52
N MET A 109 5.94 3.31 -5.59
CA MET A 109 4.69 2.53 -5.54
C MET A 109 4.86 1.31 -4.64
N GLU A 110 5.98 0.58 -4.76
CA GLU A 110 6.29 -0.54 -3.88
C GLU A 110 6.38 -0.11 -2.40
N LEU A 111 7.05 1.01 -2.10
CA LEU A 111 7.09 1.59 -0.76
C LEU A 111 5.68 1.85 -0.22
N CYS A 112 4.82 2.46 -1.02
CA CYS A 112 3.45 2.77 -0.63
C CYS A 112 2.64 1.50 -0.35
N TRP A 113 2.71 0.53 -1.25
CA TRP A 113 2.04 -0.75 -1.08
C TRP A 113 2.53 -1.50 0.18
N GLN A 114 3.85 -1.63 0.36
CA GLN A 114 4.43 -2.29 1.53
C GLN A 114 4.06 -1.58 2.84
N THR A 115 3.96 -0.26 2.83
CA THR A 115 3.53 0.52 4.00
C THR A 115 2.09 0.20 4.37
N ILE A 116 1.15 0.26 3.42
CA ILE A 116 -0.27 -0.07 3.67
C ILE A 116 -0.40 -1.52 4.11
N TYR A 117 0.26 -2.46 3.42
CA TYR A 117 0.25 -3.87 3.77
C TYR A 117 0.76 -4.13 5.20
N ALA A 118 1.85 -3.45 5.61
CA ALA A 118 2.38 -3.58 6.97
C ALA A 118 1.38 -3.05 8.01
N ILE A 119 0.72 -1.93 7.75
CA ILE A 119 -0.32 -1.35 8.63
C ILE A 119 -1.49 -2.32 8.79
N GLU A 120 -1.99 -2.92 7.71
CA GLU A 120 -3.05 -3.93 7.74
C GLU A 120 -2.61 -5.19 8.54
N LYS A 121 -1.37 -5.63 8.37
CA LYS A 121 -0.81 -6.76 9.15
C LYS A 121 -0.72 -6.49 10.64
N LEU A 122 -0.59 -5.24 11.05
CA LEU A 122 -0.66 -4.82 12.45
C LEU A 122 -2.11 -4.75 12.97
N GLY A 123 -3.10 -5.09 12.15
CA GLY A 123 -4.53 -5.09 12.52
C GLY A 123 -5.13 -3.67 12.53
N VAL A 124 -4.51 -2.72 11.87
CA VAL A 124 -5.05 -1.37 11.71
C VAL A 124 -5.85 -1.30 10.41
N GLU A 125 -7.10 -0.91 10.50
CA GLU A 125 -7.95 -0.72 9.33
C GLU A 125 -7.57 0.57 8.59
N ILE A 126 -7.38 0.47 7.29
CA ILE A 126 -7.17 1.63 6.42
C ILE A 126 -8.54 2.25 6.12
N PRO A 127 -8.76 3.54 6.44
CA PRO A 127 -10.03 4.19 6.15
C PRO A 127 -10.28 4.26 4.64
N GLN A 128 -11.52 3.97 4.23
CA GLN A 128 -11.93 4.01 2.83
C GLN A 128 -11.99 5.44 2.28
N GLU A 129 -12.07 6.43 3.15
CA GLU A 129 -11.91 7.85 2.81
C GLU A 129 -10.62 8.37 3.44
N PHE A 130 -9.80 9.06 2.65
CA PHE A 130 -8.57 9.65 3.17
C PHE A 130 -8.89 10.66 4.28
N PRO A 131 -8.28 10.55 5.46
CA PRO A 131 -8.57 11.45 6.57
C PRO A 131 -8.16 12.88 6.22
N THR A 132 -9.15 13.74 5.97
CA THR A 132 -8.90 15.17 5.85
C THR A 132 -8.51 15.72 7.22
N PRO A 133 -7.58 16.70 7.30
CA PRO A 133 -7.14 17.28 8.56
C PRO A 133 -8.24 18.17 9.16
N ASN A 134 -9.32 17.53 9.61
CA ASN A 134 -10.27 18.14 10.49
C ASN A 134 -9.80 17.81 11.91
N HIS A 135 -9.35 18.81 12.67
CA HIS A 135 -8.79 18.69 14.02
C HIS A 135 -9.63 17.90 15.06
N LYS A 136 -10.74 17.32 14.65
CA LYS A 136 -11.63 16.51 15.49
C LYS A 136 -11.49 14.99 15.34
N ASN A 137 -10.78 14.52 14.30
CA ASN A 137 -10.60 13.09 14.03
C ASN A 137 -9.11 12.71 14.05
N LEU A 138 -8.43 12.97 15.17
CA LEU A 138 -7.22 12.24 15.50
C LEU A 138 -7.59 10.75 15.56
N VAL A 139 -6.99 9.95 14.68
CA VAL A 139 -7.13 8.51 14.67
C VAL A 139 -7.02 8.01 16.10
N LYS A 140 -8.10 7.45 16.64
CA LYS A 140 -8.05 6.77 17.94
C LYS A 140 -7.23 5.50 17.73
N ILE A 141 -5.93 5.60 17.93
CA ILE A 141 -5.06 4.42 17.99
C ILE A 141 -5.59 3.57 19.14
N PRO A 142 -6.01 2.32 18.90
CA PRO A 142 -6.46 1.45 19.97
C PRO A 142 -5.34 1.37 21.02
N GLN A 143 -5.62 1.70 22.26
CA GLN A 143 -4.64 1.72 23.37
C GLN A 143 -3.93 0.38 23.57
N ASN A 144 -4.48 -0.70 23.00
CA ASN A 144 -3.87 -2.04 23.05
C ASN A 144 -2.70 -2.25 22.08
N THR A 145 -2.57 -1.43 21.02
CA THR A 145 -1.50 -1.61 20.03
C THR A 145 -0.15 -1.08 20.54
N VAL A 146 -0.15 -0.15 21.50
CA VAL A 146 1.07 0.47 22.06
C VAL A 146 1.82 -0.45 23.03
N LYS A 147 1.19 -1.51 23.55
CA LYS A 147 1.81 -2.39 24.56
C LYS A 147 2.89 -3.34 24.04
N HIS A 148 3.07 -3.46 22.74
CA HIS A 148 4.05 -4.38 22.15
C HIS A 148 5.27 -3.72 21.50
N ILE A 149 5.36 -2.39 21.51
CA ILE A 149 6.59 -1.70 21.12
C ILE A 149 7.46 -1.62 22.38
N VAL A 150 8.22 -2.68 22.64
CA VAL A 150 9.23 -2.69 23.72
C VAL A 150 10.33 -1.70 23.32
N PRO A 151 10.59 -0.64 24.09
CA PRO A 151 11.76 0.20 23.84
C PRO A 151 13.02 -0.65 24.02
N GLY A 152 13.84 -0.70 22.96
CA GLY A 152 15.13 -1.37 23.03
C GLY A 152 15.90 -0.92 24.26
N LYS A 153 16.46 -1.89 25.00
CA LYS A 153 17.33 -1.66 26.16
C LYS A 153 18.40 -0.65 25.77
N ALA A 154 18.42 0.47 26.45
CA ALA A 154 19.50 1.45 26.36
C ALA A 154 20.84 0.74 26.64
N TYR A 155 21.70 0.68 25.64
CA TYR A 155 23.06 0.23 25.80
C TYR A 155 23.78 1.23 26.72
N GLY A 156 24.03 0.81 27.96
CA GLY A 156 24.76 1.59 28.95
C GLY A 156 26.14 1.92 28.44
N ARG A 157 26.44 3.23 28.35
CA ARG A 157 27.78 3.75 28.15
C ARG A 157 28.65 3.30 29.31
N ARG A 158 29.55 2.35 29.08
CA ARG A 158 30.66 2.06 29.97
C ARG A 158 31.64 3.23 29.89
N SER A 159 31.66 4.09 30.90
CA SER A 159 32.69 5.10 31.05
C SER A 159 33.99 4.39 31.44
N ASN A 160 34.92 4.34 30.52
CA ASN A 160 36.28 3.85 30.77
C ASN A 160 37.10 5.02 31.36
N ARG A 161 37.14 5.09 32.70
CA ARG A 161 38.10 5.96 33.40
C ARG A 161 39.41 5.19 33.55
N ASN A 162 40.30 5.35 32.59
CA ASN A 162 41.70 4.97 32.78
C ASN A 162 42.38 6.05 33.58
N ARG A 163 42.70 5.73 34.82
CA ARG A 163 43.63 6.45 35.67
C ARG A 163 45.05 6.02 35.31
N VAL A 164 45.83 6.96 34.76
CA VAL A 164 47.28 6.80 34.59
C VAL A 164 47.93 7.30 35.88
N LYS A 165 48.82 6.47 36.44
CA LYS A 165 49.87 6.87 37.34
C LYS A 165 51.16 6.97 36.57
#